data_5bde4a67c4b6d37bbadf88d8514706d6
#
_entry.id   5bde4a67c4b6d37bbadf88d8514706d6
#
_cell.length_a   1.000
_cell.length_b   1.000
_cell.length_c   1.000
_cell.angle_alpha   90.00
_cell.angle_beta   90.00
_cell.angle_gamma   90.00
#
_symmetry.space_group_name_H-M   'P 1'
#
loop_
_entity.id
_entity.type
_entity.pdbx_description
1 polymer ?
#
loop_
_entity_poly.entity_id
_entity_poly.type
_entity_poly.pdbx_seq_one_letter_code
_entity_poly.pdbx_strand_id
1 'polypeptide(L)'
;NKFSLKHSWSTMTKKNKYKFLNSKLTSAISISLVLFLLGCILIVGYVSRKLTGSLLENVTLTIYLDNKANQTDIEELTYYLSNQKYAKKRQYISKEQAIQDLCAEIGEDPEEFKNDNPLPNTFVINMEAVYANNDSLTMIVKDLEKFDFIKRTEYPKTMVHTIVRNINRFALMLSA
;
A
#
# COMPACT_ATOMS: atom_id res chain seq x y z
N ASN A 1 -74.86 -31.79 8.01
CA ASN A 1 -73.55 -32.08 8.56
C ASN A 1 -72.39 -32.30 7.54
N LYS A 2 -72.66 -32.42 6.24
CA LYS A 2 -71.60 -32.48 5.21
C LYS A 2 -70.98 -31.13 4.85
N PHE A 3 -71.65 -30.02 5.15
CA PHE A 3 -71.16 -28.67 4.81
C PHE A 3 -70.11 -28.16 5.76
N SER A 4 -70.17 -28.55 7.06
CA SER A 4 -69.24 -28.15 8.10
C SER A 4 -67.86 -28.81 7.98
N LEU A 5 -67.83 -30.06 7.51
CA LEU A 5 -66.57 -30.80 7.34
C LEU A 5 -65.71 -30.28 6.16
N LYS A 6 -66.38 -29.85 5.06
CA LYS A 6 -65.67 -29.36 3.88
C LYS A 6 -64.95 -27.98 4.13
N HIS A 7 -65.48 -27.17 5.06
CA HIS A 7 -64.86 -25.90 5.44
C HIS A 7 -63.63 -26.12 6.35
N SER A 8 -63.67 -27.14 7.23
CA SER A 8 -62.56 -27.50 8.14
C SER A 8 -61.37 -28.04 7.36
N TRP A 9 -61.56 -28.84 6.33
CA TRP A 9 -60.46 -29.39 5.52
C TRP A 9 -59.79 -28.33 4.64
N SER A 10 -60.49 -27.33 4.17
CA SER A 10 -59.94 -26.28 3.32
C SER A 10 -59.04 -25.32 4.09
N THR A 11 -59.31 -25.09 5.35
CA THR A 11 -58.50 -24.23 6.23
C THR A 11 -57.22 -24.90 6.72
N MET A 12 -57.24 -26.24 6.94
CA MET A 12 -56.05 -27.02 7.34
C MET A 12 -55.00 -27.09 6.21
N THR A 13 -55.44 -27.29 4.98
CA THR A 13 -54.51 -27.36 3.84
C THR A 13 -53.85 -26.02 3.53
N LYS A 14 -54.56 -24.89 3.70
CA LYS A 14 -53.95 -23.56 3.54
C LYS A 14 -52.89 -23.28 4.62
N LYS A 15 -53.18 -23.59 5.89
CA LYS A 15 -52.29 -23.33 7.03
C LYS A 15 -50.96 -24.10 6.92
N ASN A 16 -50.98 -25.34 6.41
CA ASN A 16 -49.80 -26.14 6.18
C ASN A 16 -48.94 -25.63 5.01
N LYS A 17 -49.58 -25.09 3.98
CA LYS A 17 -48.90 -24.55 2.79
C LYS A 17 -48.10 -23.27 3.14
N TYR A 18 -48.62 -22.41 4.01
CA TYR A 18 -47.89 -21.22 4.49
C TYR A 18 -46.74 -21.55 5.43
N LYS A 19 -46.87 -22.56 6.30
CA LYS A 19 -45.79 -23.05 7.16
C LYS A 19 -44.64 -23.61 6.32
N PHE A 20 -44.91 -24.33 5.25
CA PHE A 20 -43.90 -24.93 4.37
C PHE A 20 -43.17 -23.88 3.51
N LEU A 21 -43.91 -22.86 3.05
CA LEU A 21 -43.33 -21.73 2.34
C LEU A 21 -42.44 -20.88 3.21
N ASN A 22 -42.83 -20.58 4.45
CA ASN A 22 -42.03 -19.81 5.37
C ASN A 22 -40.74 -20.53 5.76
N SER A 23 -40.77 -21.85 5.97
CA SER A 23 -39.56 -22.65 6.27
C SER A 23 -38.56 -22.65 5.11
N LYS A 24 -39.04 -22.81 3.87
CA LYS A 24 -38.16 -22.76 2.67
C LYS A 24 -37.59 -21.37 2.43
N LEU A 25 -38.38 -20.32 2.65
CA LEU A 25 -37.92 -18.93 2.56
C LEU A 25 -36.86 -18.62 3.61
N THR A 26 -37.07 -19.05 4.86
CA THR A 26 -36.09 -18.84 5.93
C THR A 26 -34.77 -19.53 5.62
N SER A 27 -34.80 -20.78 5.14
CA SER A 27 -33.60 -21.52 4.74
C SER A 27 -32.88 -20.84 3.55
N ALA A 28 -33.63 -20.39 2.56
CA ALA A 28 -33.05 -19.70 1.40
C ALA A 28 -32.38 -18.39 1.81
N ILE A 29 -33.01 -17.60 2.70
CA ILE A 29 -32.43 -16.37 3.21
C ILE A 29 -31.15 -16.63 4.01
N SER A 30 -31.17 -17.67 4.87
CA SER A 30 -29.98 -18.05 5.66
C SER A 30 -28.82 -18.44 4.78
N ILE A 31 -29.04 -19.27 3.76
CA ILE A 31 -27.99 -19.69 2.82
C ILE A 31 -27.48 -18.50 2.02
N SER A 32 -28.39 -17.64 1.53
CA SER A 32 -28.02 -16.42 0.81
C SER A 32 -27.16 -15.50 1.67
N LEU A 33 -27.48 -15.33 2.95
CA LEU A 33 -26.71 -14.49 3.86
C LEU A 33 -25.28 -15.05 4.08
N VAL A 34 -25.16 -16.37 4.27
CA VAL A 34 -23.85 -17.01 4.44
C VAL A 34 -23.00 -16.84 3.16
N LEU A 35 -23.58 -17.08 1.98
CA LEU A 35 -22.87 -16.90 0.73
C LEU A 35 -22.49 -15.44 0.48
N PHE A 36 -23.34 -14.51 0.86
CA PHE A 36 -23.04 -13.07 0.80
C PHE A 36 -21.84 -12.71 1.69
N LEU A 37 -21.83 -13.18 2.95
CA LEU A 37 -20.71 -12.95 3.86
C LEU A 37 -19.40 -13.56 3.35
N LEU A 38 -19.44 -14.77 2.81
CA LEU A 38 -18.27 -15.40 2.17
C LEU A 38 -17.78 -14.56 0.99
N GLY A 39 -18.69 -14.07 0.14
CA GLY A 39 -18.35 -13.18 -0.96
C GLY A 39 -17.68 -11.89 -0.48
N CYS A 40 -18.20 -11.26 0.58
CA CYS A 40 -17.60 -10.07 1.18
C CYS A 40 -16.17 -10.36 1.70
N ILE A 41 -15.96 -11.48 2.38
CA ILE A 41 -14.62 -11.86 2.89
C ILE A 41 -13.62 -12.04 1.73
N LEU A 42 -14.02 -12.70 0.65
CA LEU A 42 -13.18 -12.86 -0.53
C LEU A 42 -12.82 -11.53 -1.20
N ILE A 43 -13.80 -10.63 -1.33
CA ILE A 43 -13.59 -9.29 -1.90
C ILE A 43 -12.63 -8.49 -1.02
N VAL A 44 -12.85 -8.45 0.28
CA VAL A 44 -11.97 -7.75 1.23
C VAL A 44 -10.54 -8.32 1.17
N GLY A 45 -10.40 -9.65 1.14
CA GLY A 45 -9.09 -10.31 0.99
C GLY A 45 -8.37 -9.94 -0.31
N TYR A 46 -9.09 -9.90 -1.42
CA TYR A 46 -8.54 -9.52 -2.73
C TYR A 46 -8.09 -8.05 -2.75
N VAL A 47 -8.95 -7.14 -2.28
CA VAL A 47 -8.66 -5.69 -2.23
C VAL A 47 -7.50 -5.40 -1.28
N SER A 48 -7.44 -6.06 -0.12
CA SER A 48 -6.35 -5.90 0.84
C SER A 48 -4.99 -6.26 0.24
N ARG A 49 -4.89 -7.34 -0.52
CA ARG A 49 -3.63 -7.72 -1.20
C ARG A 49 -3.20 -6.68 -2.22
N LYS A 50 -4.12 -6.14 -2.99
CA LYS A 50 -3.82 -5.12 -4.01
C LYS A 50 -3.41 -3.79 -3.38
N LEU A 51 -4.08 -3.35 -2.31
CA LEU A 51 -3.75 -2.12 -1.60
C LEU A 51 -2.40 -2.20 -0.90
N THR A 52 -2.08 -3.34 -0.28
CA THR A 52 -0.78 -3.54 0.39
C THR A 52 0.38 -3.39 -0.58
N GLY A 53 0.27 -3.97 -1.78
CA GLY A 53 1.28 -3.79 -2.84
C GLY A 53 1.48 -2.32 -3.20
N SER A 54 0.40 -1.59 -3.45
CA SER A 54 0.47 -0.17 -3.83
C SER A 54 1.02 0.74 -2.72
N LEU A 55 0.74 0.44 -1.45
CA LEU A 55 1.28 1.21 -0.32
C LEU A 55 2.78 0.97 -0.11
N LEU A 56 3.25 -0.25 -0.31
CA LEU A 56 4.67 -0.59 -0.22
C LEU A 56 5.49 -0.05 -1.40
N GLU A 57 4.90 0.04 -2.59
CA GLU A 57 5.52 0.66 -3.76
C GLU A 57 5.74 2.18 -3.62
N ASN A 58 5.06 2.83 -2.68
CA ASN A 58 5.24 4.25 -2.34
C ASN A 58 6.32 4.48 -1.27
N VAL A 59 6.99 3.44 -0.80
CA VAL A 59 8.16 3.62 0.06
C VAL A 59 9.28 4.21 -0.77
N THR A 60 9.67 5.42 -0.40
CA THR A 60 10.70 6.19 -1.09
C THR A 60 11.99 6.16 -0.29
N LEU A 61 13.09 5.83 -0.95
CA LEU A 61 14.44 5.98 -0.44
C LEU A 61 15.05 7.24 -1.02
N THR A 62 15.44 8.17 -0.17
CA THR A 62 16.05 9.44 -0.57
C THR A 62 17.54 9.43 -0.24
N ILE A 63 18.37 9.65 -1.24
CA ILE A 63 19.83 9.69 -1.14
C ILE A 63 20.27 11.14 -1.34
N TYR A 64 20.87 11.73 -0.32
CA TYR A 64 21.43 13.08 -0.39
C TYR A 64 22.92 13.00 -0.70
N LEU A 65 23.33 13.68 -1.76
CA LEU A 65 24.72 13.74 -2.17
C LEU A 65 25.50 14.81 -1.38
N ASP A 66 26.79 14.61 -1.26
CA ASP A 66 27.68 15.66 -0.75
C ASP A 66 27.80 16.79 -1.80
N ASN A 67 28.02 18.02 -1.33
CA ASN A 67 28.20 19.18 -2.21
C ASN A 67 29.45 19.06 -3.10
N LYS A 68 30.38 18.17 -2.75
CA LYS A 68 31.58 17.86 -3.53
C LYS A 68 31.35 16.84 -4.63
N ALA A 69 30.17 16.18 -4.66
CA ALA A 69 29.84 15.21 -5.70
C ALA A 69 29.89 15.87 -7.08
N ASN A 70 30.65 15.29 -7.98
CA ASN A 70 30.83 15.75 -9.33
C ASN A 70 29.90 15.01 -10.32
N GLN A 71 29.92 15.42 -11.58
CA GLN A 71 29.06 14.82 -12.60
C GLN A 71 29.37 13.32 -12.81
N THR A 72 30.62 12.89 -12.65
CA THR A 72 31.03 11.50 -12.78
C THR A 72 30.43 10.65 -11.65
N ASP A 73 30.39 11.18 -10.41
CA ASP A 73 29.79 10.51 -9.26
C ASP A 73 28.28 10.31 -9.46
N ILE A 74 27.60 11.33 -10.02
CA ILE A 74 26.18 11.25 -10.35
C ILE A 74 25.91 10.18 -11.41
N GLU A 75 26.75 10.09 -12.43
CA GLU A 75 26.65 9.09 -13.48
C GLU A 75 26.93 7.69 -12.96
N GLU A 76 27.94 7.52 -12.11
CA GLU A 76 28.26 6.26 -11.44
C GLU A 76 27.08 5.76 -10.61
N LEU A 77 26.50 6.62 -9.77
CA LEU A 77 25.34 6.27 -8.96
C LEU A 77 24.11 5.95 -9.83
N THR A 78 23.90 6.72 -10.89
CA THR A 78 22.82 6.47 -11.85
C THR A 78 22.96 5.09 -12.49
N TYR A 79 24.17 4.74 -12.94
CA TYR A 79 24.46 3.44 -13.51
C TYR A 79 24.29 2.33 -12.47
N TYR A 80 24.82 2.50 -11.28
CA TYR A 80 24.67 1.55 -10.18
C TYR A 80 23.19 1.28 -9.90
N LEU A 81 22.41 2.34 -9.66
CA LEU A 81 20.98 2.23 -9.35
C LEU A 81 20.17 1.65 -10.52
N SER A 82 20.61 1.83 -11.76
CA SER A 82 19.91 1.28 -12.93
C SER A 82 19.95 -0.25 -12.98
N ASN A 83 20.96 -0.84 -12.37
CA ASN A 83 21.13 -2.29 -12.31
C ASN A 83 20.50 -2.92 -11.05
N GLN A 84 19.93 -2.11 -10.16
CA GLN A 84 19.35 -2.60 -8.90
C GLN A 84 17.87 -2.98 -9.05
N LYS A 85 17.54 -4.19 -8.65
CA LYS A 85 16.16 -4.73 -8.70
C LYS A 85 15.21 -4.05 -7.71
N TYR A 86 15.72 -3.44 -6.66
CA TYR A 86 14.91 -2.74 -5.66
C TYR A 86 14.43 -1.37 -6.13
N ALA A 87 15.06 -0.78 -7.14
CA ALA A 87 14.78 0.57 -7.62
C ALA A 87 13.76 0.54 -8.76
N LYS A 88 12.47 0.65 -8.44
CA LYS A 88 11.37 0.66 -9.42
C LYS A 88 11.36 1.92 -10.27
N LYS A 89 11.46 3.09 -9.63
CA LYS A 89 11.62 4.39 -10.28
C LYS A 89 12.77 5.13 -9.63
N ARG A 90 13.51 5.88 -10.44
CA ARG A 90 14.66 6.67 -10.01
C ARG A 90 14.52 8.06 -10.59
N GLN A 91 14.70 9.05 -9.74
CA GLN A 91 14.67 10.45 -10.15
C GLN A 91 15.86 11.16 -9.51
N TYR A 92 16.68 11.79 -10.33
CA TYR A 92 17.69 12.72 -9.89
C TYR A 92 17.06 14.11 -9.83
N ILE A 93 17.26 14.81 -8.71
CA ILE A 93 16.80 16.16 -8.48
C ILE A 93 18.04 16.99 -8.14
N SER A 94 18.39 17.92 -9.02
CA SER A 94 19.49 18.82 -8.73
C SER A 94 19.09 19.81 -7.64
N LYS A 95 20.09 20.42 -6.97
CA LYS A 95 19.86 21.44 -5.95
C LYS A 95 19.10 22.64 -6.50
N GLU A 96 19.29 22.97 -7.77
CA GLU A 96 18.59 24.05 -8.47
C GLU A 96 17.11 23.71 -8.68
N GLN A 97 16.81 22.47 -9.08
CA GLN A 97 15.45 21.99 -9.22
C GLN A 97 14.75 21.89 -7.85
N ALA A 98 15.47 21.38 -6.84
CA ALA A 98 14.93 21.22 -5.50
C ALA A 98 14.51 22.56 -4.87
N ILE A 99 15.28 23.65 -5.08
CA ILE A 99 14.90 24.97 -4.56
C ILE A 99 13.72 25.57 -5.34
N GLN A 100 13.66 25.36 -6.65
CA GLN A 100 12.50 25.79 -7.45
C GLN A 100 11.21 25.12 -6.99
N ASP A 101 11.25 23.79 -6.79
CA ASP A 101 10.11 23.01 -6.34
C ASP A 101 9.66 23.47 -4.93
N LEU A 102 10.62 23.68 -4.02
CA LEU A 102 10.34 24.16 -2.66
C LEU A 102 9.72 25.56 -2.67
N CYS A 103 10.30 26.52 -3.39
CA CYS A 103 9.79 27.88 -3.46
C CYS A 103 8.39 27.94 -4.11
N ALA A 104 8.13 27.10 -5.11
CA ALA A 104 6.80 26.98 -5.70
C ALA A 104 5.75 26.47 -4.69
N GLU A 105 6.15 25.58 -3.76
CA GLU A 105 5.27 25.04 -2.72
C GLU A 105 4.97 26.05 -1.61
N ILE A 106 5.97 26.83 -1.18
CA ILE A 106 5.83 27.81 -0.08
C ILE A 106 5.45 29.21 -0.55
N GLY A 107 5.48 29.47 -1.86
CA GLY A 107 5.12 30.77 -2.46
C GLY A 107 6.21 31.83 -2.36
N GLU A 108 7.48 31.42 -2.27
CA GLU A 108 8.64 32.30 -2.25
C GLU A 108 9.33 32.39 -3.62
N ASP A 109 10.20 33.40 -3.81
CA ASP A 109 10.95 33.58 -5.05
C ASP A 109 12.26 32.75 -5.02
N PRO A 110 12.48 31.83 -5.96
CA PRO A 110 13.73 31.06 -6.05
C PRO A 110 14.99 31.93 -6.23
N GLU A 111 14.88 33.13 -6.78
CA GLU A 111 16.01 34.03 -6.98
C GLU A 111 16.67 34.50 -5.67
N GLU A 112 15.92 34.49 -4.56
CA GLU A 112 16.45 34.81 -3.23
C GLU A 112 17.49 33.79 -2.75
N PHE A 113 17.37 32.55 -3.19
CA PHE A 113 18.24 31.43 -2.79
C PHE A 113 19.34 31.10 -3.80
N LYS A 114 19.46 31.87 -4.88
CA LYS A 114 20.37 31.57 -5.99
C LYS A 114 21.84 31.51 -5.57
N ASN A 115 22.23 32.39 -4.62
CA ASN A 115 23.60 32.52 -4.16
C ASN A 115 23.93 31.63 -2.96
N ASP A 116 22.93 31.19 -2.19
CA ASP A 116 23.10 30.36 -0.99
C ASP A 116 22.00 29.28 -0.90
N ASN A 117 22.02 28.38 -1.86
CA ASN A 117 21.09 27.26 -1.87
C ASN A 117 21.53 26.19 -0.85
N PRO A 118 20.79 25.96 0.23
CA PRO A 118 21.14 24.99 1.27
C PRO A 118 20.84 23.53 0.87
N LEU A 119 20.09 23.32 -0.24
CA LEU A 119 19.63 22.00 -0.63
C LEU A 119 20.74 21.23 -1.38
N PRO A 120 20.95 19.97 -1.08
CA PRO A 120 21.90 19.11 -1.80
C PRO A 120 21.26 18.52 -3.07
N ASN A 121 22.10 18.05 -3.97
CA ASN A 121 21.68 17.16 -5.04
C ASN A 121 21.12 15.85 -4.43
N THR A 122 20.04 15.32 -4.99
CA THR A 122 19.29 14.25 -4.37
C THR A 122 18.86 13.20 -5.39
N PHE A 123 18.98 11.93 -5.04
CA PHE A 123 18.30 10.83 -5.75
C PHE A 123 17.08 10.38 -4.95
N VAL A 124 15.95 10.30 -5.61
CA VAL A 124 14.70 9.78 -5.06
C VAL A 124 14.38 8.45 -5.74
N ILE A 125 14.28 7.39 -4.96
CA ILE A 125 14.07 6.03 -5.45
C ILE A 125 12.75 5.50 -4.88
N ASN A 126 11.79 5.21 -5.75
CA ASN A 126 10.62 4.44 -5.35
C ASN A 126 10.99 2.97 -5.29
N MET A 127 10.76 2.35 -4.14
CA MET A 127 11.15 0.97 -3.89
C MET A 127 10.17 -0.02 -4.53
N GLU A 128 10.68 -1.13 -5.01
CA GLU A 128 9.85 -2.29 -5.32
C GLU A 128 9.30 -2.89 -4.02
N ALA A 129 7.99 -3.25 -3.99
CA ALA A 129 7.28 -3.67 -2.78
C ALA A 129 7.97 -4.78 -1.99
N VAL A 130 8.62 -5.72 -2.69
CA VAL A 130 9.33 -6.86 -2.07
C VAL A 130 10.50 -6.40 -1.20
N TYR A 131 11.15 -5.27 -1.55
CA TYR A 131 12.30 -4.71 -0.86
C TYR A 131 11.93 -3.61 0.14
N ALA A 132 10.65 -3.19 0.19
CA ALA A 132 10.15 -2.18 1.10
C ALA A 132 9.93 -2.72 2.52
N ASN A 133 10.94 -3.39 3.07
CA ASN A 133 10.98 -3.91 4.44
C ASN A 133 12.27 -3.46 5.16
N ASN A 134 12.23 -3.46 6.49
CA ASN A 134 13.31 -2.90 7.29
C ASN A 134 14.66 -3.59 7.06
N ASP A 135 14.67 -4.91 6.90
CA ASP A 135 15.90 -5.68 6.73
C ASP A 135 16.54 -5.37 5.37
N SER A 136 15.76 -5.40 4.29
CA SER A 136 16.23 -5.05 2.95
C SER A 136 16.69 -3.60 2.88
N LEU A 137 15.94 -2.65 3.45
CA LEU A 137 16.32 -1.24 3.48
C LEU A 137 17.63 -1.01 4.23
N THR A 138 17.83 -1.68 5.36
CA THR A 138 19.08 -1.59 6.13
C THR A 138 20.28 -2.10 5.33
N MET A 139 20.11 -3.21 4.61
CA MET A 139 21.16 -3.76 3.73
C MET A 139 21.46 -2.81 2.56
N ILE A 140 20.43 -2.25 1.93
CA ILE A 140 20.57 -1.30 0.81
C ILE A 140 21.28 -0.03 1.27
N VAL A 141 20.88 0.54 2.40
CA VAL A 141 21.55 1.73 2.97
C VAL A 141 23.03 1.46 3.23
N LYS A 142 23.35 0.32 3.86
CA LYS A 142 24.74 -0.07 4.12
C LYS A 142 25.55 -0.27 2.83
N ASP A 143 24.90 -0.72 1.76
CA ASP A 143 25.57 -0.88 0.48
C ASP A 143 25.80 0.46 -0.22
N LEU A 144 24.90 1.42 -0.04
CA LEU A 144 25.05 2.79 -0.52
C LEU A 144 26.12 3.59 0.26
N GLU A 145 26.37 3.28 1.53
CA GLU A 145 27.43 3.89 2.34
C GLU A 145 28.85 3.64 1.81
N LYS A 146 29.01 2.76 0.82
CA LYS A 146 30.31 2.52 0.12
C LYS A 146 30.72 3.68 -0.81
N PHE A 147 29.78 4.54 -1.16
CA PHE A 147 30.03 5.70 -2.00
C PHE A 147 30.34 6.92 -1.14
N ASP A 148 31.58 7.37 -1.14
CA ASP A 148 32.07 8.49 -0.31
C ASP A 148 31.36 9.82 -0.59
N PHE A 149 30.76 9.95 -1.77
CA PHE A 149 30.01 11.13 -2.17
C PHE A 149 28.54 11.12 -1.73
N ILE A 150 28.08 10.07 -1.04
CA ILE A 150 26.76 10.02 -0.39
C ILE A 150 26.88 10.58 1.01
N LYS A 151 26.20 11.72 1.26
CA LYS A 151 26.20 12.38 2.57
C LYS A 151 25.29 11.67 3.57
N ARG A 152 24.09 11.27 3.14
CA ARG A 152 23.11 10.54 3.96
C ARG A 152 22.03 9.89 3.10
N THR A 153 21.40 8.89 3.69
CA THR A 153 20.26 8.19 3.08
C THR A 153 19.09 8.19 4.06
N GLU A 154 17.92 8.58 3.58
CA GLU A 154 16.70 8.66 4.39
C GLU A 154 15.58 7.81 3.80
N TYR A 155 14.82 7.16 4.67
CA TYR A 155 13.60 6.45 4.33
C TYR A 155 12.60 6.50 5.50
N PRO A 156 11.29 6.40 5.26
CA PRO A 156 10.26 6.54 6.29
C PRO A 156 10.21 5.29 7.20
N LYS A 157 11.13 5.18 8.15
CA LYS A 157 11.28 4.04 9.10
C LYS A 157 9.96 3.70 9.81
N THR A 158 9.18 4.71 10.20
CA THR A 158 7.93 4.54 10.95
C THR A 158 6.84 3.86 10.11
N MET A 159 6.73 4.17 8.83
CA MET A 159 5.74 3.56 7.93
C MET A 159 6.05 2.09 7.67
N VAL A 160 7.30 1.77 7.39
CA VAL A 160 7.74 0.40 7.10
C VAL A 160 7.50 -0.53 8.29
N HIS A 161 7.82 -0.08 9.50
CA HIS A 161 7.63 -0.87 10.72
C HIS A 161 6.16 -1.13 11.07
N THR A 162 5.30 -0.15 10.81
CA THR A 162 3.85 -0.24 11.12
C THR A 162 3.12 -1.16 10.13
N ILE A 163 3.43 -1.07 8.85
CA ILE A 163 2.78 -1.87 7.80
C ILE A 163 3.10 -3.35 7.98
N VAL A 164 4.38 -3.70 8.11
CA VAL A 164 4.83 -5.11 8.27
C VAL A 164 4.26 -5.74 9.54
N ARG A 165 4.26 -5.02 10.66
CA ARG A 165 3.71 -5.52 11.93
C ARG A 165 2.21 -5.78 11.87
N ASN A 166 1.45 -4.94 11.20
CA ASN A 166 0.00 -5.10 11.06
C ASN A 166 -0.36 -6.26 10.13
N ILE A 167 0.34 -6.43 9.01
CA ILE A 167 0.13 -7.55 8.10
C ILE A 167 0.34 -8.89 8.82
N ASN A 168 1.43 -9.04 9.57
CA ASN A 168 1.70 -10.27 10.30
C ASN A 168 0.65 -10.56 11.39
N ARG A 169 0.13 -9.55 12.07
CA ARG A 169 -0.98 -9.70 13.04
C ARG A 169 -2.27 -10.15 12.37
N PHE A 170 -2.64 -9.59 11.22
CA PHE A 170 -3.81 -10.01 10.46
C PHE A 170 -3.67 -11.42 9.90
N ALA A 171 -2.48 -11.79 9.41
CA ALA A 171 -2.22 -13.15 8.95
C ALA A 171 -2.34 -14.19 10.07
N LEU A 172 -1.84 -13.88 11.28
CA LEU A 172 -1.98 -14.73 12.46
C LEU A 172 -3.44 -14.86 12.93
N MET A 173 -4.24 -13.79 12.89
CA MET A 173 -5.67 -13.85 13.22
C MET A 173 -6.49 -14.67 12.22
N LEU A 174 -6.09 -14.73 10.96
CA LEU A 174 -6.77 -15.51 9.91
C LEU A 174 -6.36 -16.98 9.91
N SER A 175 -5.25 -17.34 10.57
CA SER A 175 -4.74 -18.72 10.65
C SER A 175 -5.16 -19.47 11.92
N ALA A 176 -5.84 -18.82 12.85
CA ALA A 176 -6.38 -19.37 14.09
C ALA A 176 -7.86 -19.71 13.97
#